data_852648c5f642648f1f1e4d590471438a
#
_entry.id   852648c5f642648f1f1e4d590471438a
#
_cell.length_a   1.000
_cell.length_b   1.000
_cell.length_c   1.000
_cell.angle_alpha   90.00
_cell.angle_beta   90.00
_cell.angle_gamma   90.00
#
_symmetry.space_group_name_H-M   'P 1'
#
loop_
_entity.id
_entity.type
_entity.pdbx_description
1 polymer ?
#
loop_
_entity_poly.entity_id
_entity_poly.type
_entity_poly.pdbx_seq_one_letter_code
_entity_poly.pdbx_strand_id
1 'polypeptide(L)'
;MSWKRQAACRGRGDIDWDGFGPVQVLVCSDCPVRAECLHEGLLEVEAPGTWGMTSERQRNRIRAGKDSVAVVWQENETAAQGWLEDARRQPTLLEEMP
;
A
#
# COMPACT_ATOMS: atom_id res chain seq x y z
N MET A 1 -0.64 -14.01 19.17
CA MET A 1 -0.37 -14.37 17.77
C MET A 1 -0.10 -13.12 16.95
N SER A 2 0.87 -13.20 16.09
CA SER A 2 1.19 -12.04 15.25
C SER A 2 0.18 -11.90 14.12
N TRP A 3 -0.40 -10.71 13.96
CA TRP A 3 -1.25 -10.39 12.82
C TRP A 3 -0.49 -10.53 11.49
N LYS A 4 0.84 -10.49 11.52
CA LYS A 4 1.69 -10.59 10.33
C LYS A 4 1.49 -11.89 9.55
N ARG A 5 1.03 -12.93 10.21
CA ARG A 5 0.72 -14.22 9.55
C ARG A 5 -0.44 -14.09 8.57
N GLN A 6 -1.32 -13.13 8.79
CA GLN A 6 -2.50 -12.91 7.94
C GLN A 6 -2.27 -11.84 6.88
N ALA A 7 -1.09 -11.22 6.86
CA ALA A 7 -0.79 -10.14 5.92
C ALA A 7 -0.75 -10.65 4.47
N ALA A 8 -1.41 -9.93 3.57
CA ALA A 8 -1.46 -10.28 2.15
C ALA A 8 -0.07 -10.24 1.50
N CYS A 9 0.85 -9.42 2.04
CA CYS A 9 2.22 -9.32 1.54
C CYS A 9 3.12 -10.48 1.97
N ARG A 10 2.64 -11.35 2.84
CA ARG A 10 3.42 -12.49 3.30
C ARG A 10 3.74 -13.41 2.12
N GLY A 11 5.02 -13.72 1.95
CA GLY A 11 5.45 -14.57 0.85
C GLY A 11 5.55 -13.87 -0.50
N ARG A 12 5.28 -12.56 -0.56
CA ARG A 12 5.37 -11.78 -1.79
C ARG A 12 6.72 -11.06 -1.88
N GLY A 13 7.80 -11.85 -1.87
CA GLY A 13 9.15 -11.31 -2.02
C GLY A 13 9.46 -10.78 -3.42
N ASP A 14 8.55 -10.99 -4.37
CA ASP A 14 8.62 -10.45 -5.73
C ASP A 14 8.28 -8.96 -5.79
N ILE A 15 7.75 -8.39 -4.71
CA ILE A 15 7.34 -6.98 -4.64
C ILE A 15 8.31 -6.21 -3.75
N ASP A 16 8.71 -5.03 -4.20
CA ASP A 16 9.56 -4.14 -3.42
C ASP A 16 8.74 -3.39 -2.37
N TRP A 17 8.75 -3.89 -1.14
CA TRP A 17 8.00 -3.30 -0.04
C TRP A 17 8.68 -2.08 0.58
N ASP A 18 9.93 -1.80 0.19
CA ASP A 18 10.60 -0.55 0.57
C ASP A 18 10.13 0.62 -0.30
N GLY A 19 9.52 0.33 -1.45
CA GLY A 19 8.89 1.32 -2.30
C GLY A 19 7.40 1.48 -2.02
N PHE A 20 6.77 2.38 -2.74
CA PHE A 20 5.33 2.60 -2.68
C PHE A 20 4.79 2.91 -4.06
N GLY A 21 3.75 2.20 -4.48
CA GLY A 21 3.12 2.39 -5.78
C GLY A 21 1.85 1.56 -5.92
N PRO A 22 1.26 1.53 -7.13
CA PRO A 22 -0.02 0.86 -7.35
C PRO A 22 -0.03 -0.62 -7.00
N VAL A 23 1.07 -1.33 -7.24
CA VAL A 23 1.15 -2.77 -6.95
C VAL A 23 1.02 -3.01 -5.44
N GLN A 24 1.78 -2.25 -4.64
CA GLN A 24 1.72 -2.35 -3.18
C GLN A 24 0.32 -2.01 -2.67
N VAL A 25 -0.31 -0.96 -3.22
CA VAL A 25 -1.65 -0.57 -2.83
C VAL A 25 -2.66 -1.68 -3.13
N LEU A 26 -2.57 -2.30 -4.30
CA LEU A 26 -3.50 -3.36 -4.70
C LEU A 26 -3.42 -4.57 -3.78
N VAL A 27 -2.21 -4.97 -3.38
CA VAL A 27 -2.04 -6.07 -2.43
C VAL A 27 -2.58 -5.68 -1.06
N CYS A 28 -2.27 -4.47 -0.58
CA CYS A 28 -2.72 -4.01 0.73
C CYS A 28 -4.23 -3.79 0.80
N SER A 29 -4.89 -3.46 -0.32
CA SER A 29 -6.33 -3.22 -0.32
C SER A 29 -7.12 -4.48 0.05
N ASP A 30 -6.59 -5.66 -0.26
CA ASP A 30 -7.20 -6.95 0.08
C ASP A 30 -6.66 -7.54 1.38
N CYS A 31 -5.78 -6.83 2.07
CA CYS A 31 -5.13 -7.36 3.26
C CYS A 31 -6.07 -7.31 4.47
N PRO A 32 -6.33 -8.46 5.13
CA PRO A 32 -7.23 -8.48 6.28
C PRO A 32 -6.66 -7.80 7.52
N VAL A 33 -5.36 -7.54 7.55
CA VAL A 33 -4.69 -6.90 8.69
C VAL A 33 -4.12 -5.53 8.32
N ARG A 34 -4.74 -4.86 7.34
CA ARG A 34 -4.30 -3.55 6.88
C ARG A 34 -4.25 -2.52 8.01
N ALA A 35 -5.27 -2.51 8.85
CA ALA A 35 -5.35 -1.56 9.97
C ALA A 35 -4.26 -1.81 11.01
N GLU A 36 -4.01 -3.05 11.36
CA GLU A 36 -2.95 -3.43 12.31
C GLU A 36 -1.58 -3.07 11.76
N CYS A 37 -1.36 -3.31 10.46
CA CYS A 37 -0.13 -2.97 9.78
C CYS A 37 0.12 -1.45 9.79
N LEU A 38 -0.91 -0.66 9.50
CA LEU A 38 -0.80 0.80 9.53
C LEU A 38 -0.51 1.29 10.95
N HIS A 39 -1.17 0.71 11.95
CA HIS A 39 -0.95 1.08 13.34
C HIS A 39 0.53 0.92 13.72
N GLU A 40 1.11 -0.22 13.38
CA GLU A 40 2.55 -0.46 13.59
C GLU A 40 3.41 0.57 12.85
N GLY A 41 3.08 0.84 11.59
CA GLY A 41 3.82 1.82 10.79
C GLY A 41 3.73 3.23 11.34
N LEU A 42 2.63 3.57 12.00
CA LEU A 42 2.49 4.88 12.65
C LEU A 42 3.29 4.99 13.93
N LEU A 43 3.45 3.88 14.66
CA LEU A 43 4.25 3.85 15.88
C LEU A 43 5.75 3.92 15.58
N GLU A 44 6.18 3.34 14.47
CA GLU A 44 7.58 3.33 14.05
C GLU A 44 7.85 4.53 13.15
N VAL A 45 8.27 5.64 13.75
CA VAL A 45 8.46 6.92 13.03
C VAL A 45 9.39 6.80 11.83
N GLU A 46 10.37 5.93 11.90
CA GLU A 46 11.38 5.74 10.85
C GLU A 46 11.11 4.54 9.96
N ALA A 47 9.96 3.89 10.07
CA ALA A 47 9.64 2.73 9.24
C ALA A 47 9.61 3.12 7.76
N PRO A 48 10.50 2.57 6.92
CA PRO A 48 10.51 2.88 5.50
C PRO A 48 9.47 2.08 4.74
N GLY A 49 9.14 2.53 3.54
CA GLY A 49 8.34 1.75 2.61
C GLY A 49 6.86 1.74 2.89
N THR A 50 6.20 0.67 2.43
CA THR A 50 4.75 0.53 2.48
C THR A 50 4.30 -0.18 3.74
N TRP A 51 3.41 0.45 4.51
CA TRP A 51 2.78 -0.12 5.70
C TRP A 51 1.30 0.21 5.67
N GLY A 52 0.46 -0.83 5.70
CA GLY A 52 -0.99 -0.66 5.76
C GLY A 52 -1.55 0.24 4.66
N MET A 53 -1.10 0.04 3.42
CA MET A 53 -1.53 0.80 2.24
C MET A 53 -1.19 2.29 2.33
N THR A 54 -0.06 2.63 2.99
CA THR A 54 0.41 4.01 3.08
C THR A 54 1.91 4.10 2.82
N SER A 55 2.33 5.25 2.29
CA SER A 55 3.75 5.58 2.18
C SER A 55 4.25 6.21 3.48
N GLU A 56 5.58 6.28 3.63
CA GLU A 56 6.19 6.96 4.77
C GLU A 56 5.74 8.42 4.87
N ARG A 57 5.72 9.13 3.72
CA ARG A 57 5.28 10.52 3.67
C ARG A 57 3.83 10.67 4.13
N GLN A 58 2.96 9.77 3.70
CA GLN A 58 1.54 9.79 4.10
C GLN A 58 1.39 9.53 5.60
N ARG A 59 2.16 8.58 6.15
CA ARG A 59 2.13 8.32 7.59
C ARG A 59 2.58 9.54 8.41
N ASN A 60 3.59 10.26 7.91
CA ASN A 60 4.03 11.49 8.58
C ASN A 60 2.92 12.54 8.61
N ARG A 61 2.15 12.67 7.53
CA ARG A 61 1.01 13.60 7.47
C ARG A 61 -0.12 13.16 8.40
N ILE A 62 -0.37 11.88 8.50
CA ILE A 62 -1.38 11.35 9.44
C ILE A 62 -0.97 11.64 10.89
N ARG A 63 0.29 11.40 11.24
CA ARG A 63 0.80 11.69 12.59
C ARG A 63 0.72 13.18 12.93
N ALA A 64 0.93 14.03 11.94
CA ALA A 64 0.86 15.48 12.10
C ALA A 64 -0.57 16.03 12.16
N GLY A 65 -1.58 15.16 11.98
CA GLY A 65 -2.98 15.58 11.97
C GLY A 65 -3.42 16.30 10.70
N LYS A 66 -2.62 16.22 9.64
CA LYS A 66 -2.92 16.90 8.37
C LYS A 66 -3.82 16.09 7.46
N ASP A 67 -3.77 14.75 7.56
CA ASP A 67 -4.61 13.85 6.79
C ASP A 67 -5.21 12.80 7.70
N SER A 68 -6.40 12.30 7.35
CA SER A 68 -6.99 11.15 8.02
C SER A 68 -6.61 9.85 7.28
N VAL A 69 -6.66 8.74 8.00
CA VAL A 69 -6.41 7.42 7.42
C VAL A 69 -7.40 7.13 6.28
N ALA A 70 -8.68 7.43 6.49
CA ALA A 70 -9.72 7.16 5.50
C ALA A 70 -9.46 7.91 4.20
N VAL A 71 -9.06 9.18 4.28
CA VAL A 71 -8.76 9.99 3.09
C VAL A 71 -7.55 9.43 2.35
N VAL A 72 -6.47 9.09 3.06
CA VAL A 72 -5.25 8.56 2.45
C VAL A 72 -5.56 7.22 1.76
N TRP A 73 -6.27 6.33 2.42
CA TRP A 73 -6.63 5.04 1.83
C TRP A 73 -7.48 5.21 0.57
N GLN A 74 -8.46 6.12 0.60
CA GLN A 74 -9.30 6.38 -0.56
C GLN A 74 -8.51 6.95 -1.73
N GLU A 75 -7.63 7.91 -1.48
CA GLU A 75 -6.77 8.48 -2.51
C GLU A 75 -5.89 7.40 -3.15
N ASN A 76 -5.31 6.53 -2.34
CA ASN A 76 -4.44 5.46 -2.84
C ASN A 76 -5.23 4.44 -3.66
N GLU A 77 -6.41 4.05 -3.21
CA GLU A 77 -7.26 3.13 -3.98
C GLU A 77 -7.68 3.74 -5.31
N THR A 78 -8.04 5.01 -5.34
CA THR A 78 -8.41 5.72 -6.57
C THR A 78 -7.24 5.76 -7.54
N ALA A 79 -6.05 6.08 -7.06
CA ALA A 79 -4.85 6.11 -7.88
C ALA A 79 -4.53 4.74 -8.46
N ALA A 80 -4.67 3.68 -7.66
CA ALA A 80 -4.42 2.31 -8.11
C ALA A 80 -5.44 1.88 -9.16
N GLN A 81 -6.70 2.25 -9.02
CA GLN A 81 -7.73 1.96 -10.02
C GLN A 81 -7.43 2.68 -11.34
N GLY A 82 -6.98 3.93 -11.29
CA GLY A 82 -6.55 4.66 -12.48
C GLY A 82 -5.41 3.96 -13.20
N TRP A 83 -4.44 3.45 -12.45
CA TRP A 83 -3.33 2.68 -13.01
C TRP A 83 -3.83 1.40 -13.72
N LEU A 84 -4.79 0.68 -13.10
CA LEU A 84 -5.38 -0.52 -13.70
C LEU A 84 -6.13 -0.20 -14.99
N GLU A 85 -6.88 0.90 -15.02
CA GLU A 85 -7.60 1.32 -16.21
C GLU A 85 -6.65 1.65 -17.35
N ASP A 86 -5.56 2.37 -17.06
CA ASP A 86 -4.54 2.69 -18.05
C ASP A 86 -3.88 1.42 -18.59
N ALA A 87 -3.59 0.45 -17.74
CA ALA A 87 -3.01 -0.82 -18.16
C ALA A 87 -3.95 -1.59 -19.09
N ARG A 88 -5.26 -1.53 -18.85
CA ARG A 88 -6.26 -2.19 -19.70
C ARG A 88 -6.37 -1.52 -21.07
N ARG A 89 -6.16 -0.20 -21.15
CA ARG A 89 -6.17 0.54 -22.42
C ARG A 89 -4.92 0.26 -23.26
N GLN A 90 -3.86 -0.24 -22.62
CA GLN A 90 -2.59 -0.52 -23.27
C GLN A 90 -2.19 -1.96 -23.01
N PRO A 91 -2.90 -2.93 -23.61
CA PRO A 91 -2.65 -4.34 -23.35
C PRO A 91 -1.23 -4.79 -23.66
N THR A 92 -0.52 -4.10 -24.55
CA THR A 92 0.88 -4.38 -24.84
C THR A 92 1.78 -4.19 -23.62
N LEU A 93 1.45 -3.27 -22.73
CA LEU A 93 2.20 -3.08 -21.48
C LEU A 93 2.07 -4.31 -20.58
N LEU A 94 0.88 -4.91 -20.52
CA LEU A 94 0.65 -6.12 -19.73
C LEU A 94 1.37 -7.33 -20.32
N GLU A 95 1.44 -7.42 -21.65
CA GLU A 95 2.12 -8.50 -22.34
C GLU A 95 3.64 -8.43 -22.18
N GLU A 96 4.19 -7.23 -22.03
CA GLU A 96 5.62 -7.04 -21.84
C GLU A 96 6.08 -7.21 -20.41
N MET A 97 5.16 -7.33 -19.47
CA MET A 97 5.51 -7.57 -18.07
C MET A 97 6.02 -9.00 -17.88
N PRO A 98 7.19 -9.16 -17.24
CA PRO A 98 7.72 -10.50 -16.93
C PRO A 98 6.85 -11.24 -15.93
#